data_713bb2cac60f5439d2559ab8819cd8a4
#
_entry.id   713bb2cac60f5439d2559ab8819cd8a4
#
_cell.length_a   1.000
_cell.length_b   1.000
_cell.length_c   1.000
_cell.angle_alpha   90.00
_cell.angle_beta   90.00
_cell.angle_gamma   90.00
#
_symmetry.space_group_name_H-M   'P 1'
#
loop_
_entity.id
_entity.type
_entity.pdbx_description
1 polymer ?
#
loop_
_entity_poly.entity_id
_entity_poly.type
_entity_poly.pdbx_seq_one_letter_code
_entity_poly.pdbx_strand_id
1 'polypeptide(L)'
;MTLQEVTNGSNVSLQLNSAGVVRNLSDSDFGGSIQGLLDVRDQTIPTALNNLNTLAYQISTQVNTQQAAGGGLDNSTGVDFFNAPASSANAAANMTVTLTDPNKVAAGAAPTGTTTVAPGDNTNALTIGNLGNSYLINGTDTFDSYYANITATIGLATSQNSLAVTGSQDAVTQLKNMQSSISGVSLQDQMVDMIQYQQAFQASAKFLSTVDEMMNTLSTAITT
;
A
#
# COMPACT_ATOMS: atom_id res chain seq x y z
N MET A 1 -11.78 -28.21 -0.22
CA MET A 1 -10.79 -27.19 -0.61
C MET A 1 -10.72 -26.19 0.53
N THR A 2 -9.56 -26.03 1.13
CA THR A 2 -9.34 -25.14 2.29
C THR A 2 -8.13 -24.25 2.01
N LEU A 3 -8.27 -22.96 2.32
CA LEU A 3 -7.15 -22.01 2.35
C LEU A 3 -6.50 -22.13 3.72
N GLN A 4 -5.19 -22.32 3.75
CA GLN A 4 -4.41 -22.45 4.97
C GLN A 4 -3.31 -21.39 5.01
N GLU A 5 -3.11 -20.83 6.19
CA GLU A 5 -1.99 -19.98 6.51
C GLU A 5 -0.81 -20.86 6.94
N VAL A 6 0.35 -20.60 6.38
CA VAL A 6 1.60 -21.24 6.78
C VAL A 6 2.60 -20.17 7.17
N THR A 7 2.96 -20.18 8.44
CA THR A 7 3.94 -19.26 9.01
C THR A 7 5.34 -19.86 8.86
N ASN A 8 6.22 -19.17 8.16
CA ASN A 8 7.63 -19.53 8.04
C ASN A 8 8.49 -18.38 8.59
N GLY A 9 8.78 -18.45 9.88
CA GLY A 9 9.42 -17.34 10.60
C GLY A 9 8.51 -16.11 10.68
N SER A 10 8.98 -14.97 10.18
CA SER A 10 8.21 -13.72 10.11
C SER A 10 7.29 -13.62 8.90
N ASN A 11 7.41 -14.54 7.95
CA ASN A 11 6.64 -14.52 6.70
C ASN A 11 5.44 -15.46 6.80
N VAL A 12 4.29 -14.93 6.40
CA VAL A 12 3.05 -15.69 6.30
C VAL A 12 2.79 -15.96 4.82
N SER A 13 2.76 -17.23 4.44
CA SER A 13 2.36 -17.65 3.10
C SER A 13 0.99 -18.30 3.12
N LEU A 14 0.27 -18.21 2.01
CA LEU A 14 -1.03 -18.83 1.85
C LEU A 14 -0.90 -20.10 1.01
N GLN A 15 -1.55 -21.18 1.44
CA GLN A 15 -1.57 -22.44 0.74
C GLN A 15 -3.01 -22.90 0.51
N LEU A 16 -3.22 -23.48 -0.65
CA LEU A 16 -4.49 -24.10 -1.02
C LEU A 16 -4.35 -25.62 -0.84
N ASN A 17 -5.17 -26.20 0.04
CA ASN A 17 -5.24 -27.64 0.20
C ASN A 17 -6.55 -28.15 -0.44
N SER A 18 -6.42 -28.98 -1.49
CA SER A 18 -7.55 -29.61 -2.17
C SER A 18 -7.30 -31.10 -2.26
N ALA A 19 -8.10 -31.90 -1.56
CA ALA A 19 -8.06 -33.36 -1.55
C ALA A 19 -6.65 -33.94 -1.24
N GLY A 20 -5.91 -33.30 -0.32
CA GLY A 20 -4.55 -33.73 0.08
C GLY A 20 -3.42 -33.19 -0.81
N VAL A 21 -3.75 -32.46 -1.89
CA VAL A 21 -2.76 -31.74 -2.70
C VAL A 21 -2.60 -30.33 -2.15
N VAL A 22 -1.38 -29.99 -1.73
CA VAL A 22 -1.04 -28.66 -1.24
C VAL A 22 -0.37 -27.86 -2.36
N ARG A 23 -0.96 -26.70 -2.68
CA ARG A 23 -0.39 -25.73 -3.61
C ARG A 23 -0.03 -24.46 -2.86
N ASN A 24 1.23 -24.04 -2.94
CA ASN A 24 1.63 -22.72 -2.48
C ASN A 24 1.01 -21.67 -3.39
N LEU A 25 0.41 -20.65 -2.80
CA LEU A 25 -0.12 -19.51 -3.52
C LEU A 25 0.91 -18.38 -3.47
N SER A 26 1.20 -17.82 -4.63
CA SER A 26 2.01 -16.62 -4.77
C SER A 26 1.10 -15.38 -4.82
N ASP A 27 1.66 -14.20 -4.61
CA ASP A 27 0.92 -12.94 -4.67
C ASP A 27 0.18 -12.76 -6.01
N SER A 28 0.74 -13.29 -7.10
CA SER A 28 0.14 -13.26 -8.42
C SER A 28 -1.09 -14.18 -8.60
N ASP A 29 -1.32 -15.12 -7.68
CA ASP A 29 -2.51 -15.99 -7.68
C ASP A 29 -3.74 -15.27 -7.08
N PHE A 30 -3.54 -14.13 -6.44
CA PHE A 30 -4.59 -13.33 -5.83
C PHE A 30 -4.93 -12.11 -6.70
N GLY A 31 -6.09 -11.52 -6.42
CA GLY A 31 -6.53 -10.27 -7.02
C GLY A 31 -7.25 -9.39 -5.99
N GLY A 32 -7.52 -8.15 -6.39
CA GLY A 32 -8.30 -7.21 -5.59
C GLY A 32 -7.63 -6.84 -4.26
N SER A 33 -8.41 -6.76 -3.19
CA SER A 33 -7.92 -6.29 -1.88
C SER A 33 -6.88 -7.21 -1.23
N ILE A 34 -6.95 -8.53 -1.47
CA ILE A 34 -6.00 -9.49 -0.88
C ILE A 34 -4.62 -9.26 -1.49
N GLN A 35 -4.51 -9.17 -2.82
CA GLN A 35 -3.25 -8.86 -3.49
C GLN A 35 -2.68 -7.53 -2.99
N GLY A 36 -3.50 -6.47 -2.92
CA GLY A 36 -3.03 -5.18 -2.43
C GLY A 36 -2.49 -5.22 -1.00
N LEU A 37 -3.10 -6.00 -0.09
CA LEU A 37 -2.60 -6.18 1.27
C LEU A 37 -1.29 -6.96 1.31
N LEU A 38 -1.14 -7.99 0.45
CA LEU A 38 0.10 -8.76 0.33
C LEU A 38 1.23 -7.89 -0.23
N ASP A 39 0.98 -7.11 -1.28
CA ASP A 39 1.96 -6.17 -1.86
C ASP A 39 2.44 -5.13 -0.83
N VAL A 40 1.53 -4.60 -0.02
CA VAL A 40 1.90 -3.66 1.05
C VAL A 40 2.76 -4.36 2.11
N ARG A 41 2.36 -5.55 2.55
CA ARG A 41 3.07 -6.32 3.59
C ARG A 41 4.45 -6.78 3.13
N ASP A 42 4.54 -7.32 1.90
CA ASP A 42 5.71 -8.07 1.45
C ASP A 42 6.70 -7.22 0.63
N GLN A 43 6.24 -6.09 0.09
CA GLN A 43 7.07 -5.21 -0.73
C GLN A 43 7.15 -3.78 -0.18
N THR A 44 6.02 -3.09 0.03
CA THR A 44 6.03 -1.67 0.37
C THR A 44 6.63 -1.41 1.75
N ILE A 45 6.16 -2.13 2.77
CA ILE A 45 6.66 -1.99 4.15
C ILE A 45 8.12 -2.40 4.26
N PRO A 46 8.57 -3.58 3.76
CA PRO A 46 9.97 -3.96 3.83
C PRO A 46 10.89 -3.00 3.08
N THR A 47 10.49 -2.50 1.92
CA THR A 47 11.26 -1.50 1.18
C THR A 47 11.42 -0.20 1.96
N ALA A 48 10.34 0.31 2.54
CA ALA A 48 10.38 1.52 3.36
C ALA A 48 11.26 1.33 4.62
N LEU A 49 11.14 0.17 5.29
CA LEU A 49 11.98 -0.18 6.44
C LEU A 49 13.46 -0.29 6.06
N ASN A 50 13.80 -0.92 4.92
CA ASN A 50 15.17 -1.02 4.45
C ASN A 50 15.76 0.37 4.13
N ASN A 51 14.98 1.25 3.53
CA ASN A 51 15.42 2.61 3.24
C ASN A 51 15.65 3.41 4.54
N LEU A 52 14.74 3.32 5.52
CA LEU A 52 14.93 3.96 6.83
C LEU A 52 16.13 3.38 7.58
N ASN A 53 16.33 2.07 7.51
CA ASN A 53 17.49 1.41 8.09
C ASN A 53 18.80 1.88 7.43
N THR A 54 18.81 2.05 6.12
CA THR A 54 19.96 2.60 5.38
C THR A 54 20.25 4.03 5.81
N LEU A 55 19.22 4.87 5.92
CA LEU A 55 19.36 6.25 6.40
C LEU A 55 19.96 6.30 7.81
N ALA A 56 19.39 5.55 8.75
CA ALA A 56 19.86 5.49 10.13
C ALA A 56 21.30 4.96 10.24
N TYR A 57 21.62 3.94 9.46
CA TYR A 57 22.98 3.40 9.38
C TYR A 57 23.99 4.44 8.90
N GLN A 58 23.65 5.15 7.82
CA GLN A 58 24.53 6.20 7.27
C GLN A 58 24.70 7.37 8.23
N ILE A 59 23.60 7.85 8.84
CA ILE A 59 23.67 8.92 9.84
C ILE A 59 24.57 8.49 11.01
N SER A 60 24.33 7.33 11.61
CA SER A 60 25.12 6.87 12.77
C SER A 60 26.58 6.66 12.42
N THR A 61 26.88 6.07 11.26
CA THR A 61 28.24 5.80 10.82
C THR A 61 29.02 7.09 10.53
N GLN A 62 28.41 8.01 9.79
CA GLN A 62 29.07 9.27 9.41
C GLN A 62 29.30 10.19 10.61
N VAL A 63 28.27 10.28 11.48
CA VAL A 63 28.41 11.08 12.72
C VAL A 63 29.47 10.46 13.63
N ASN A 64 29.47 9.14 13.82
CA ASN A 64 30.51 8.48 14.63
C ASN A 64 31.90 8.67 14.05
N THR A 65 32.05 8.52 12.74
CA THR A 65 33.33 8.75 12.07
C THR A 65 33.86 10.15 12.32
N GLN A 66 32.98 11.16 12.18
CA GLN A 66 33.37 12.55 12.41
C GLN A 66 33.57 12.86 13.89
N GLN A 67 32.72 12.33 14.78
CA GLN A 67 32.84 12.45 16.22
C GLN A 67 34.16 11.85 16.71
N ALA A 68 34.52 10.65 16.24
CA ALA A 68 35.78 9.99 16.59
C ALA A 68 37.02 10.72 16.09
N ALA A 69 36.91 11.46 14.98
CA ALA A 69 38.00 12.27 14.43
C ALA A 69 38.24 13.60 15.16
N GLY A 70 37.31 14.02 15.99
CA GLY A 70 37.43 15.24 16.79
C GLY A 70 37.92 14.99 18.24
N GLY A 71 37.97 16.05 18.99
CA GLY A 71 38.32 16.03 20.41
C GLY A 71 37.25 16.63 21.31
N GLY A 72 36.97 15.93 22.41
CA GLY A 72 36.08 16.38 23.47
C GLY A 72 36.75 17.41 24.41
N LEU A 73 35.94 18.08 25.23
CA LEU A 73 36.43 19.05 26.21
C LEU A 73 37.32 18.39 27.29
N ASP A 74 37.17 17.10 27.55
CA ASP A 74 37.99 16.27 28.43
C ASP A 74 39.22 15.68 27.73
N ASN A 75 39.50 16.13 26.49
CA ASN A 75 40.54 15.61 25.59
C ASN A 75 40.35 14.17 25.11
N SER A 76 39.15 13.61 25.28
CA SER A 76 38.83 12.30 24.71
C SER A 76 38.72 12.38 23.19
N THR A 77 39.19 11.33 22.52
CA THR A 77 39.09 11.13 21.07
C THR A 77 38.63 9.69 20.81
N GLY A 78 38.19 9.41 19.60
CA GLY A 78 37.77 8.04 19.22
C GLY A 78 36.49 7.54 19.91
N VAL A 79 35.64 8.47 20.41
CA VAL A 79 34.40 8.11 21.10
C VAL A 79 33.22 8.18 20.15
N ASP A 80 32.43 7.12 20.09
CA ASP A 80 31.22 7.09 19.28
C ASP A 80 30.07 7.88 19.92
N PHE A 81 29.31 8.59 19.11
CA PHE A 81 28.11 9.31 19.54
C PHE A 81 26.88 8.39 19.62
N PHE A 82 26.68 7.58 18.58
CA PHE A 82 25.65 6.57 18.51
C PHE A 82 26.25 5.17 18.74
N ASN A 83 25.41 4.19 19.11
CA ASN A 83 25.85 2.82 19.02
C ASN A 83 26.19 2.49 17.54
N ALA A 84 27.32 1.85 17.32
CA ALA A 84 27.77 1.50 15.97
C ALA A 84 27.04 0.25 15.48
N PRO A 85 26.03 0.36 14.58
CA PRO A 85 25.38 -0.82 14.03
C PRO A 85 26.36 -1.55 13.10
N ALA A 86 26.45 -2.88 13.20
CA ALA A 86 27.34 -3.69 12.37
C ALA A 86 26.90 -3.73 10.89
N SER A 87 25.64 -3.43 10.62
CA SER A 87 25.05 -3.36 9.28
C SER A 87 23.83 -2.47 9.27
N SER A 88 23.29 -2.19 8.09
CA SER A 88 22.01 -1.46 7.96
C SER A 88 20.80 -2.23 8.50
N ALA A 89 20.89 -3.57 8.69
CA ALA A 89 19.77 -4.35 9.17
C ALA A 89 19.31 -3.89 10.56
N ASN A 90 18.05 -3.48 10.68
CA ASN A 90 17.43 -2.95 11.90
C ASN A 90 18.14 -1.73 12.51
N ALA A 91 18.97 -1.03 11.74
CA ALA A 91 19.71 0.13 12.23
C ALA A 91 18.78 1.24 12.76
N ALA A 92 17.66 1.49 12.10
CA ALA A 92 16.69 2.49 12.53
C ALA A 92 16.03 2.15 13.89
N ALA A 93 15.73 0.87 14.12
CA ALA A 93 15.11 0.42 15.36
C ALA A 93 16.10 0.38 16.53
N ASN A 94 17.40 0.16 16.24
CA ASN A 94 18.45 -0.02 17.26
C ASN A 94 19.33 1.23 17.46
N MET A 95 19.10 2.30 16.70
CA MET A 95 19.87 3.54 16.82
C MET A 95 19.63 4.18 18.18
N THR A 96 20.68 4.27 19.00
CA THR A 96 20.65 4.87 20.34
C THR A 96 21.87 5.74 20.54
N VAL A 97 21.74 6.81 21.34
CA VAL A 97 22.86 7.63 21.75
C VAL A 97 23.61 6.90 22.87
N THR A 98 24.89 6.64 22.67
CA THR A 98 25.77 6.01 23.66
C THR A 98 26.60 7.03 24.42
N LEU A 99 26.80 8.22 23.83
CA LEU A 99 27.54 9.32 24.46
C LEU A 99 26.65 9.99 25.49
N THR A 100 26.90 9.71 26.74
CA THR A 100 26.15 10.29 27.89
C THR A 100 26.86 11.45 28.60
N ASP A 101 28.19 11.58 28.41
CA ASP A 101 28.98 12.65 28.99
C ASP A 101 29.15 13.82 27.99
N PRO A 102 28.58 15.01 28.25
CA PRO A 102 28.68 16.13 27.33
C PRO A 102 30.13 16.61 27.10
N ASN A 103 31.05 16.34 28.03
CA ASN A 103 32.46 16.71 27.86
C ASN A 103 33.15 15.87 26.76
N LYS A 104 32.58 14.73 26.39
CA LYS A 104 33.09 13.85 25.33
C LYS A 104 32.54 14.19 23.96
N VAL A 105 31.65 15.17 23.85
CA VAL A 105 31.23 15.67 22.54
C VAL A 105 32.41 16.33 21.84
N ALA A 106 32.85 15.76 20.74
CA ALA A 106 34.02 16.21 20.00
C ALA A 106 33.70 17.48 19.18
N ALA A 107 33.65 18.61 19.82
CA ALA A 107 33.40 19.88 19.18
C ALA A 107 34.63 20.45 18.45
N GLY A 108 35.82 20.27 19.05
CA GLY A 108 37.07 20.73 18.48
C GLY A 108 37.80 19.70 17.62
N ALA A 109 38.86 20.13 16.95
CA ALA A 109 39.77 19.23 16.28
C ALA A 109 40.48 18.30 17.27
N ALA A 110 40.83 17.08 16.85
CA ALA A 110 41.65 16.19 17.66
C ALA A 110 42.98 16.85 17.95
N PRO A 111 43.51 16.73 19.18
CA PRO A 111 44.78 17.31 19.53
C PRO A 111 45.92 16.67 18.73
N THR A 112 46.69 17.49 18.04
CA THR A 112 47.86 17.05 17.26
C THR A 112 49.11 17.63 17.92
N GLY A 113 49.89 16.77 18.56
CA GLY A 113 51.15 17.20 19.22
C GLY A 113 50.98 18.02 20.50
N THR A 114 49.74 18.26 20.94
CA THR A 114 49.39 18.89 22.23
C THR A 114 48.52 17.92 23.03
N THR A 115 48.50 18.09 24.35
CA THR A 115 47.70 17.20 25.22
C THR A 115 46.29 17.72 25.47
N THR A 116 45.87 18.83 24.83
CA THR A 116 44.59 19.47 25.08
C THR A 116 43.95 19.97 23.80
N VAL A 117 42.64 19.84 23.71
CA VAL A 117 41.81 20.50 22.70
C VAL A 117 41.84 22.01 22.94
N ALA A 118 41.99 22.80 21.87
CA ALA A 118 42.04 24.25 21.99
C ALA A 118 40.71 24.81 22.51
N PRO A 119 40.73 25.64 23.57
CA PRO A 119 39.51 26.23 24.10
C PRO A 119 38.76 27.05 23.04
N GLY A 120 37.46 26.80 22.87
CA GLY A 120 36.62 27.51 21.91
C GLY A 120 36.71 26.99 20.46
N ASP A 121 37.52 25.95 20.21
CA ASP A 121 37.54 25.30 18.89
C ASP A 121 36.24 24.56 18.61
N ASN A 122 35.60 24.90 17.51
CA ASN A 122 34.33 24.30 17.05
C ASN A 122 34.45 23.70 15.65
N THR A 123 35.65 23.48 15.16
CA THR A 123 35.88 23.02 13.75
C THR A 123 35.25 21.67 13.46
N ASN A 124 35.30 20.73 14.41
CA ASN A 124 34.67 19.44 14.26
C ASN A 124 33.14 19.50 14.34
N ALA A 125 32.59 20.34 15.24
CA ALA A 125 31.16 20.56 15.31
C ALA A 125 30.58 21.12 13.98
N LEU A 126 31.32 22.07 13.37
CA LEU A 126 30.95 22.60 12.05
C LEU A 126 31.01 21.51 10.95
N THR A 127 32.01 20.63 11.00
CA THR A 127 32.13 19.52 10.07
C THR A 127 31.00 18.52 10.24
N ILE A 128 30.63 18.17 11.48
CA ILE A 128 29.44 17.34 11.78
C ILE A 128 28.16 18.00 11.23
N GLY A 129 28.00 19.32 11.45
CA GLY A 129 26.85 20.07 10.91
C GLY A 129 26.77 20.04 9.39
N ASN A 130 27.94 20.04 8.70
CA ASN A 130 28.01 19.98 7.25
C ASN A 130 27.74 18.58 6.66
N LEU A 131 27.70 17.50 7.46
CA LEU A 131 27.31 16.17 6.99
C LEU A 131 25.91 16.17 6.37
N GLY A 132 25.00 17.01 6.89
CA GLY A 132 23.65 17.15 6.34
C GLY A 132 23.61 17.63 4.87
N ASN A 133 24.64 18.39 4.44
CA ASN A 133 24.76 18.91 3.08
C ASN A 133 25.63 18.03 2.16
N SER A 134 26.18 16.96 2.69
CA SER A 134 27.11 16.09 1.97
C SER A 134 26.38 14.91 1.32
N TYR A 135 26.82 14.49 0.14
CA TYR A 135 26.25 13.35 -0.59
C TYR A 135 26.82 12.03 -0.03
N LEU A 136 26.30 11.61 1.10
CA LEU A 136 26.82 10.48 1.88
C LEU A 136 26.09 9.16 1.65
N ILE A 137 24.91 9.22 1.04
CA ILE A 137 24.14 8.02 0.71
C ILE A 137 24.32 7.72 -0.77
N ASN A 138 24.92 6.57 -1.07
CA ASN A 138 25.22 6.10 -2.43
C ASN A 138 26.06 7.10 -3.28
N GLY A 139 26.64 8.13 -2.65
CA GLY A 139 27.39 9.18 -3.36
C GLY A 139 26.52 10.17 -4.15
N THR A 140 25.20 10.09 -4.05
CA THR A 140 24.24 10.90 -4.82
C THR A 140 23.25 11.65 -3.99
N ASP A 141 22.98 11.19 -2.77
CA ASP A 141 21.93 11.74 -1.92
C ASP A 141 22.49 12.29 -0.59
N THR A 142 21.95 13.44 -0.19
CA THR A 142 22.06 13.92 1.17
C THR A 142 21.04 13.20 2.06
N PHE A 143 21.16 13.31 3.38
CA PHE A 143 20.16 12.70 4.29
C PHE A 143 18.75 13.21 4.01
N ASP A 144 18.60 14.51 3.79
CA ASP A 144 17.30 15.15 3.53
C ASP A 144 16.73 14.72 2.17
N SER A 145 17.55 14.71 1.11
CA SER A 145 17.10 14.28 -0.22
C SER A 145 16.70 12.82 -0.24
N TYR A 146 17.44 11.97 0.46
CA TYR A 146 17.12 10.56 0.56
C TYR A 146 15.80 10.30 1.31
N TYR A 147 15.58 11.01 2.43
CA TYR A 147 14.31 10.94 3.15
C TYR A 147 13.14 11.48 2.31
N ALA A 148 13.35 12.59 1.61
CA ALA A 148 12.36 13.13 0.69
C ALA A 148 11.99 12.14 -0.43
N ASN A 149 12.98 11.43 -0.99
CA ASN A 149 12.75 10.39 -1.98
C ASN A 149 11.93 9.20 -1.43
N ILE A 150 12.18 8.78 -0.18
CA ILE A 150 11.37 7.74 0.47
C ILE A 150 9.90 8.18 0.56
N THR A 151 9.65 9.39 1.07
CA THR A 151 8.29 9.92 1.23
C THR A 151 7.60 10.16 -0.09
N ALA A 152 8.32 10.65 -1.10
CA ALA A 152 7.80 10.85 -2.45
C ALA A 152 7.41 9.51 -3.12
N THR A 153 8.22 8.47 -2.95
CA THR A 153 7.93 7.13 -3.49
C THR A 153 6.65 6.54 -2.88
N ILE A 154 6.49 6.66 -1.55
CA ILE A 154 5.28 6.21 -0.85
C ILE A 154 4.06 7.02 -1.32
N GLY A 155 4.19 8.34 -1.43
CA GLY A 155 3.14 9.22 -1.91
C GLY A 155 2.70 8.89 -3.34
N LEU A 156 3.66 8.65 -4.23
CA LEU A 156 3.39 8.25 -5.62
C LEU A 156 2.67 6.90 -5.69
N ALA A 157 3.15 5.89 -4.94
CA ALA A 157 2.52 4.58 -4.87
C ALA A 157 1.07 4.68 -4.37
N THR A 158 0.82 5.50 -3.34
CA THR A 158 -0.52 5.76 -2.81
C THR A 158 -1.43 6.40 -3.87
N SER A 159 -0.92 7.40 -4.59
CA SER A 159 -1.67 8.07 -5.66
C SER A 159 -2.00 7.12 -6.81
N GLN A 160 -1.03 6.31 -7.25
CA GLN A 160 -1.23 5.31 -8.31
C GLN A 160 -2.27 4.25 -7.90
N ASN A 161 -2.21 3.77 -6.66
CA ASN A 161 -3.20 2.82 -6.14
C ASN A 161 -4.60 3.43 -6.10
N SER A 162 -4.74 4.69 -5.70
CA SER A 162 -6.03 5.40 -5.70
C SER A 162 -6.62 5.50 -7.10
N LEU A 163 -5.80 5.85 -8.10
CA LEU A 163 -6.21 5.89 -9.50
C LEU A 163 -6.61 4.51 -10.04
N ALA A 164 -5.85 3.46 -9.68
CA ALA A 164 -6.15 2.09 -10.09
C ALA A 164 -7.48 1.59 -9.50
N VAL A 165 -7.75 1.90 -8.22
CA VAL A 165 -9.03 1.57 -7.57
C VAL A 165 -10.19 2.29 -8.26
N THR A 166 -10.06 3.59 -8.53
CA THR A 166 -11.09 4.37 -9.23
C THR A 166 -11.35 3.81 -10.63
N GLY A 167 -10.31 3.56 -11.41
CA GLY A 167 -10.44 2.99 -12.75
C GLY A 167 -11.09 1.59 -12.75
N SER A 168 -10.77 0.76 -11.75
CA SER A 168 -11.41 -0.56 -11.60
C SER A 168 -12.90 -0.43 -11.23
N GLN A 169 -13.27 0.52 -10.38
CA GLN A 169 -14.67 0.78 -10.03
C GLN A 169 -15.46 1.29 -11.22
N ASP A 170 -14.89 2.18 -12.02
CA ASP A 170 -15.51 2.69 -13.25
C ASP A 170 -15.73 1.56 -14.27
N ALA A 171 -14.73 0.68 -14.44
CA ALA A 171 -14.83 -0.49 -15.31
C ALA A 171 -15.96 -1.45 -14.85
N VAL A 172 -16.05 -1.73 -13.54
CA VAL A 172 -17.13 -2.55 -12.97
C VAL A 172 -18.50 -1.90 -13.21
N THR A 173 -18.60 -0.58 -13.02
CA THR A 173 -19.84 0.17 -13.27
C THR A 173 -20.25 0.09 -14.73
N GLN A 174 -19.31 0.27 -15.65
CA GLN A 174 -19.55 0.15 -17.08
C GLN A 174 -20.00 -1.25 -17.49
N LEU A 175 -19.33 -2.31 -16.95
CA LEU A 175 -19.73 -3.70 -17.20
C LEU A 175 -21.14 -3.99 -16.67
N LYS A 176 -21.51 -3.47 -15.48
CA LYS A 176 -22.87 -3.59 -14.94
C LYS A 176 -23.91 -2.89 -15.83
N ASN A 177 -23.60 -1.69 -16.34
CA ASN A 177 -24.47 -0.98 -17.27
C ASN A 177 -24.66 -1.75 -18.57
N MET A 178 -23.57 -2.32 -19.12
CA MET A 178 -23.64 -3.20 -20.30
C MET A 178 -24.47 -4.47 -20.03
N GLN A 179 -24.26 -5.11 -18.90
CA GLN A 179 -25.06 -6.28 -18.48
C GLN A 179 -26.54 -5.91 -18.38
N SER A 180 -26.87 -4.76 -17.77
CA SER A 180 -28.24 -4.29 -17.65
C SER A 180 -28.88 -3.94 -19.00
N SER A 181 -28.09 -3.43 -19.96
CA SER A 181 -28.60 -3.14 -21.32
C SER A 181 -28.87 -4.40 -22.16
N ILE A 182 -28.15 -5.50 -21.90
CA ILE A 182 -28.31 -6.76 -22.64
C ILE A 182 -29.36 -7.68 -21.98
N SER A 183 -29.35 -7.77 -20.67
CA SER A 183 -30.20 -8.70 -19.89
C SER A 183 -31.22 -8.01 -18.98
N GLY A 184 -31.22 -6.69 -18.95
CA GLY A 184 -32.18 -5.90 -18.17
C GLY A 184 -33.59 -5.99 -18.75
N VAL A 185 -34.57 -6.19 -17.88
CA VAL A 185 -35.99 -6.15 -18.28
C VAL A 185 -36.40 -4.70 -18.40
N SER A 186 -36.74 -4.26 -19.62
CA SER A 186 -37.32 -2.94 -19.84
C SER A 186 -38.74 -2.89 -19.27
N LEU A 187 -38.95 -2.09 -18.23
CA LEU A 187 -40.29 -1.88 -17.67
C LEU A 187 -41.28 -1.33 -18.72
N GLN A 188 -40.79 -0.58 -19.69
CA GLN A 188 -41.65 -0.04 -20.79
C GLN A 188 -42.10 -1.18 -21.70
N ASP A 189 -41.18 -2.10 -22.10
CA ASP A 189 -41.56 -3.24 -22.95
C ASP A 189 -42.50 -4.17 -22.18
N GLN A 190 -42.28 -4.44 -20.92
CA GLN A 190 -43.17 -5.24 -20.09
C GLN A 190 -44.56 -4.60 -19.90
N MET A 191 -44.62 -3.27 -19.79
CA MET A 191 -45.91 -2.55 -19.74
C MET A 191 -46.66 -2.65 -21.09
N VAL A 192 -45.97 -2.55 -22.21
CA VAL A 192 -46.57 -2.73 -23.54
C VAL A 192 -47.10 -4.13 -23.70
N ASP A 193 -46.31 -5.15 -23.34
CA ASP A 193 -46.73 -6.52 -23.37
C ASP A 193 -47.95 -6.76 -22.46
N MET A 194 -47.97 -6.20 -21.26
CA MET A 194 -49.08 -6.34 -20.34
C MET A 194 -50.38 -5.70 -20.91
N ILE A 195 -50.27 -4.51 -21.55
CA ILE A 195 -51.41 -3.87 -22.21
C ILE A 195 -51.90 -4.72 -23.39
N GLN A 196 -51.00 -5.30 -24.20
CA GLN A 196 -51.36 -6.21 -25.27
C GLN A 196 -52.10 -7.46 -24.75
N TYR A 197 -51.59 -8.07 -23.69
CA TYR A 197 -52.26 -9.23 -23.06
C TYR A 197 -53.64 -8.86 -22.49
N GLN A 198 -53.75 -7.66 -21.85
CA GLN A 198 -55.06 -7.18 -21.36
C GLN A 198 -56.05 -6.95 -22.50
N GLN A 199 -55.60 -6.34 -23.60
CA GLN A 199 -56.44 -6.16 -24.78
C GLN A 199 -56.84 -7.47 -25.45
N ALA A 200 -55.91 -8.42 -25.56
CA ALA A 200 -56.19 -9.75 -26.09
C ALA A 200 -57.21 -10.51 -25.22
N PHE A 201 -57.05 -10.41 -23.89
CA PHE A 201 -58.01 -10.99 -22.94
C PHE A 201 -59.42 -10.36 -23.08
N GLN A 202 -59.51 -9.05 -23.18
CA GLN A 202 -60.79 -8.35 -23.38
C GLN A 202 -61.43 -8.71 -24.72
N ALA A 203 -60.64 -8.80 -25.80
CA ALA A 203 -61.12 -9.25 -27.12
C ALA A 203 -61.65 -10.69 -27.07
N SER A 204 -60.94 -11.58 -26.41
CA SER A 204 -61.36 -12.97 -26.25
C SER A 204 -62.64 -13.11 -25.42
N ALA A 205 -62.76 -12.34 -24.33
CA ALA A 205 -63.97 -12.29 -23.52
C ALA A 205 -65.19 -11.77 -24.34
N LYS A 206 -64.97 -10.75 -25.16
CA LYS A 206 -65.99 -10.22 -26.04
C LYS A 206 -66.41 -11.23 -27.13
N PHE A 207 -65.44 -11.94 -27.69
CA PHE A 207 -65.69 -13.02 -28.64
C PHE A 207 -66.55 -14.13 -28.03
N LEU A 208 -66.19 -14.59 -26.82
CA LEU A 208 -66.96 -15.62 -26.10
C LEU A 208 -68.40 -15.12 -25.82
N SER A 209 -68.56 -13.88 -25.38
CA SER A 209 -69.93 -13.33 -25.13
C SER A 209 -70.75 -13.26 -26.44
N THR A 210 -70.11 -12.95 -27.58
CA THR A 210 -70.82 -12.92 -28.91
C THR A 210 -71.17 -14.36 -29.36
N VAL A 211 -70.31 -15.33 -29.11
CA VAL A 211 -70.64 -16.74 -29.36
C VAL A 211 -71.81 -17.25 -28.50
N ASP A 212 -71.79 -16.88 -27.18
CA ASP A 212 -72.89 -17.24 -26.30
C ASP A 212 -74.22 -16.58 -26.74
N GLU A 213 -74.18 -15.34 -27.20
CA GLU A 213 -75.38 -14.64 -27.71
C GLU A 213 -75.90 -15.27 -29.03
N MET A 214 -74.99 -15.68 -29.94
CA MET A 214 -75.33 -16.45 -31.14
C MET A 214 -75.93 -17.83 -30.80
N MET A 215 -75.36 -18.54 -29.83
CA MET A 215 -75.85 -19.83 -29.40
C MET A 215 -77.28 -19.70 -28.76
N ASN A 216 -77.47 -18.67 -27.94
CA ASN A 216 -78.82 -18.37 -27.37
C ASN A 216 -79.83 -18.04 -28.45
N THR A 217 -79.47 -17.24 -29.45
CA THR A 217 -80.32 -16.89 -30.59
C THR A 217 -80.69 -18.14 -31.39
N LEU A 218 -79.71 -18.99 -31.68
CA LEU A 218 -79.93 -20.25 -32.38
C LEU A 218 -80.80 -21.20 -31.56
N SER A 219 -80.58 -21.36 -30.26
CA SER A 219 -81.41 -22.17 -29.40
C SER A 219 -82.86 -21.69 -29.36
N THR A 220 -83.08 -20.35 -29.34
CA THR A 220 -84.44 -19.77 -29.37
C THR A 220 -85.13 -20.02 -30.75
N ALA A 221 -84.36 -19.95 -31.83
CA ALA A 221 -84.90 -20.19 -33.21
C ALA A 221 -85.26 -21.64 -33.46
N ILE A 222 -84.72 -22.61 -32.73
CA ILE A 222 -85.01 -24.04 -32.86
C ILE A 222 -86.22 -24.44 -31.99
N THR A 223 -86.54 -23.67 -30.96
CA THR A 223 -87.64 -23.99 -30.02
C THR A 223 -88.94 -23.25 -30.33
N THR A 224 -89.02 -22.45 -31.41
CA THR A 224 -90.20 -21.86 -32.00
C THR A 224 -90.54 -22.63 -33.29
#